data_a406557574cd7e60c63dd27054cd885b
#
_entry.id   a406557574cd7e60c63dd27054cd885b
#
_cell.length_a   1.000
_cell.length_b   1.000
_cell.length_c   1.000
_cell.angle_alpha   90.00
_cell.angle_beta   90.00
_cell.angle_gamma   90.00
#
_symmetry.space_group_name_H-M   'P 1'
#
loop_
_entity.id
_entity.type
_entity.pdbx_description
1 polymer ?
#
loop_
_entity_poly.entity_id
_entity_poly.type
_entity_poly.pdbx_seq_one_letter_code
_entity_poly.pdbx_strand_id
1 'polypeptide(L)'
;MATLQISKQIRALLASFPAVFVLVFSCNAIAKDDLRLFNIQEALSTNEAKSRLDPSVKLYFADQQHPHAEKKLGTWVTNKKYPLLNNKAKAVCESTFIDAVEELQHRALKEGGNAVVGIESYYDKMIRPSVDQYVCSIGYVVVGVVLRGTVIKVVESEIK
;
A
#
# COMPACT_ATOMS: atom_id res chain seq x y z
N MET A 1 11.98 55.46 61.48
CA MET A 1 11.37 54.19 61.89
C MET A 1 10.21 53.86 60.92
N ALA A 2 10.45 53.51 59.66
CA ALA A 2 9.38 53.20 58.70
C ALA A 2 9.85 52.29 57.58
N THR A 3 10.61 51.24 57.88
CA THR A 3 11.13 50.32 56.84
C THR A 3 10.93 48.85 57.15
N LEU A 4 10.03 48.48 58.08
CA LEU A 4 9.89 47.07 58.48
C LEU A 4 8.48 46.49 58.30
N GLN A 5 7.61 47.15 57.56
CA GLN A 5 6.23 46.65 57.35
C GLN A 5 5.96 46.14 55.93
N ILE A 6 6.86 46.26 54.96
CA ILE A 6 6.60 45.87 53.56
C ILE A 6 6.96 44.42 53.29
N SER A 7 7.70 43.74 54.16
CA SER A 7 8.17 42.38 53.90
C SER A 7 7.18 41.25 54.26
N LYS A 8 6.09 41.56 54.97
CA LYS A 8 5.11 40.52 55.38
C LYS A 8 3.93 40.33 54.42
N GLN A 9 3.67 41.29 53.56
CA GLN A 9 2.52 41.21 52.64
C GLN A 9 2.86 40.44 51.34
N ILE A 10 4.15 40.25 50.99
CA ILE A 10 4.54 39.58 49.74
C ILE A 10 4.55 38.05 49.87
N ARG A 11 4.53 37.51 51.10
CA ARG A 11 4.55 36.05 51.32
C ARG A 11 3.17 35.37 51.28
N ALA A 12 2.10 36.13 51.29
CA ALA A 12 0.74 35.58 51.31
C ALA A 12 0.10 35.41 49.91
N LEU A 13 0.72 35.87 48.81
CA LEU A 13 0.15 35.83 47.47
C LEU A 13 0.70 34.69 46.56
N LEU A 14 1.60 33.85 47.11
CA LEU A 14 2.21 32.74 46.36
C LEU A 14 1.65 31.34 46.66
N ALA A 15 0.57 31.27 47.45
CA ALA A 15 0.05 29.97 47.93
C ALA A 15 -1.31 29.55 47.33
N SER A 16 -1.69 30.06 46.16
CA SER A 16 -3.00 29.65 45.60
C SER A 16 -3.01 29.60 44.06
N PHE A 17 -2.01 28.89 43.47
CA PHE A 17 -2.19 28.39 42.15
C PHE A 17 -2.52 26.88 42.26
N PRO A 18 -3.76 26.46 42.02
CA PRO A 18 -4.05 25.03 41.81
C PRO A 18 -3.28 24.63 40.54
N ALA A 19 -2.30 23.77 40.69
CA ALA A 19 -1.67 23.09 39.59
C ALA A 19 -2.76 22.24 38.88
N VAL A 20 -3.44 22.84 37.91
CA VAL A 20 -4.26 22.09 36.96
C VAL A 20 -3.27 21.26 36.12
N PHE A 21 -2.99 20.08 36.62
CA PHE A 21 -2.29 19.04 35.87
C PHE A 21 -3.22 18.57 34.76
N VAL A 22 -3.20 19.26 33.62
CA VAL A 22 -3.87 18.83 32.41
C VAL A 22 -3.15 17.57 31.94
N LEU A 23 -3.70 16.41 32.33
CA LEU A 23 -3.36 15.12 31.74
C LEU A 23 -3.80 15.19 30.27
N VAL A 24 -2.87 15.61 29.40
CA VAL A 24 -3.01 15.46 27.96
C VAL A 24 -2.93 13.95 27.68
N PHE A 25 -4.07 13.27 27.72
CA PHE A 25 -4.21 11.93 27.16
C PHE A 25 -3.96 12.09 25.65
N SER A 26 -2.72 11.83 25.22
CA SER A 26 -2.38 11.66 23.82
C SER A 26 -3.11 10.39 23.33
N CYS A 27 -4.35 10.54 22.87
CA CYS A 27 -5.07 9.48 22.20
C CYS A 27 -4.33 9.25 20.87
N ASN A 28 -3.42 8.27 20.84
CA ASN A 28 -2.84 7.79 19.61
C ASN A 28 -3.95 7.05 18.85
N ALA A 29 -4.77 7.79 18.09
CA ALA A 29 -5.67 7.22 17.12
C ALA A 29 -4.81 6.64 16.00
N ILE A 30 -4.50 5.35 16.08
CA ILE A 30 -3.92 4.60 14.98
C ILE A 30 -5.06 4.46 13.96
N ALA A 31 -5.04 5.33 12.95
CA ALA A 31 -5.92 5.18 11.79
C ALA A 31 -5.51 3.88 11.08
N LYS A 32 -6.25 2.81 11.30
CA LYS A 32 -6.06 1.54 10.63
C LYS A 32 -6.73 1.62 9.26
N ASP A 33 -5.96 1.41 8.20
CA ASP A 33 -6.51 1.30 6.85
C ASP A 33 -7.54 0.17 6.77
N ASP A 34 -8.64 0.41 6.08
CA ASP A 34 -9.62 -0.61 5.74
C ASP A 34 -9.09 -1.44 4.55
N LEU A 35 -8.79 -2.72 4.80
CA LEU A 35 -8.30 -3.62 3.77
C LEU A 35 -9.47 -4.29 3.08
N ARG A 36 -9.65 -4.00 1.79
CA ARG A 36 -10.71 -4.61 0.97
C ARG A 36 -10.13 -5.49 -0.11
N LEU A 37 -10.89 -6.53 -0.43
CA LEU A 37 -10.57 -7.47 -1.50
C LEU A 37 -11.38 -7.10 -2.76
N PHE A 38 -10.68 -7.06 -3.90
CA PHE A 38 -11.26 -6.81 -5.21
C PHE A 38 -10.85 -7.89 -6.19
N ASN A 39 -11.70 -8.13 -7.19
CA ASN A 39 -11.47 -9.19 -8.16
C ASN A 39 -10.39 -8.80 -9.18
N ILE A 40 -9.38 -9.67 -9.34
CA ILE A 40 -8.26 -9.49 -10.26
C ILE A 40 -8.76 -9.48 -11.71
N GLN A 41 -9.58 -10.45 -12.09
CA GLN A 41 -10.04 -10.60 -13.46
C GLN A 41 -10.96 -9.45 -13.90
N GLU A 42 -11.76 -8.93 -12.97
CA GLU A 42 -12.57 -7.74 -13.22
C GLU A 42 -11.67 -6.54 -13.55
N ALA A 43 -10.65 -6.27 -12.73
CA ALA A 43 -9.71 -5.19 -12.96
C ALA A 43 -8.93 -5.33 -14.28
N LEU A 44 -8.42 -6.54 -14.58
CA LEU A 44 -7.69 -6.82 -15.82
C LEU A 44 -8.56 -6.77 -17.08
N SER A 45 -9.89 -6.90 -16.96
CA SER A 45 -10.83 -6.85 -18.08
C SER A 45 -11.20 -5.44 -18.49
N THR A 46 -10.83 -4.42 -17.71
CA THR A 46 -11.13 -3.01 -18.00
C THR A 46 -10.44 -2.53 -19.28
N ASN A 47 -11.00 -1.49 -19.90
CA ASN A 47 -10.36 -0.85 -21.07
C ASN A 47 -9.02 -0.20 -20.68
N GLU A 48 -8.92 0.30 -19.44
CA GLU A 48 -7.67 0.85 -18.91
C GLU A 48 -6.58 -0.21 -18.88
N ALA A 49 -6.83 -1.38 -18.30
CA ALA A 49 -5.87 -2.48 -18.26
C ALA A 49 -5.45 -2.93 -19.66
N LYS A 50 -6.42 -3.10 -20.57
CA LYS A 50 -6.16 -3.53 -21.95
C LYS A 50 -5.31 -2.56 -22.75
N SER A 51 -5.39 -1.27 -22.45
CA SER A 51 -4.62 -0.22 -23.15
C SER A 51 -3.23 -0.01 -22.57
N ARG A 52 -3.01 -0.39 -21.31
CA ARG A 52 -1.77 -0.09 -20.58
C ARG A 52 -0.85 -1.28 -20.38
N LEU A 53 -1.44 -2.46 -20.15
CA LEU A 53 -0.65 -3.65 -19.85
C LEU A 53 -0.06 -4.25 -21.13
N ASP A 54 1.22 -4.62 -21.04
CA ASP A 54 1.97 -5.23 -22.16
C ASP A 54 1.59 -6.72 -22.30
N PRO A 55 0.99 -7.14 -23.43
CA PRO A 55 0.60 -8.52 -23.64
C PRO A 55 1.78 -9.48 -23.81
N SER A 56 2.98 -8.96 -24.10
CA SER A 56 4.21 -9.76 -24.22
C SER A 56 4.73 -10.28 -22.89
N VAL A 57 4.34 -9.63 -21.76
CA VAL A 57 4.71 -10.07 -20.41
C VAL A 57 3.52 -10.75 -19.75
N LYS A 58 3.61 -12.07 -19.57
CA LYS A 58 2.54 -12.86 -18.96
C LYS A 58 2.50 -12.70 -17.45
N LEU A 59 1.29 -12.72 -16.89
CA LEU A 59 1.02 -12.52 -15.48
C LEU A 59 0.40 -13.77 -14.88
N TYR A 60 1.00 -14.28 -13.79
CA TYR A 60 0.51 -15.45 -13.06
C TYR A 60 0.39 -15.12 -11.58
N PHE A 61 -0.84 -15.17 -11.07
CA PHE A 61 -1.17 -14.80 -9.70
C PHE A 61 -1.08 -16.00 -8.75
N ALA A 62 -0.52 -15.77 -7.57
CA ALA A 62 -0.33 -16.77 -6.52
C ALA A 62 0.27 -18.09 -7.09
N ASP A 63 -0.44 -19.18 -6.95
CA ASP A 63 -0.04 -20.53 -7.38
C ASP A 63 -0.58 -20.94 -8.76
N GLN A 64 -1.03 -19.97 -9.58
CA GLN A 64 -1.42 -20.27 -10.96
C GLN A 64 -0.30 -21.01 -11.69
N GLN A 65 -0.69 -22.04 -12.42
CA GLN A 65 0.24 -22.81 -13.25
C GLN A 65 0.84 -21.92 -14.34
N HIS A 66 2.13 -22.00 -14.49
CA HIS A 66 2.90 -21.25 -15.49
C HIS A 66 3.92 -22.18 -16.16
N PRO A 67 4.41 -21.83 -17.36
CA PRO A 67 5.48 -22.56 -18.03
C PRO A 67 6.73 -22.67 -17.17
N HIS A 68 7.56 -23.67 -17.43
CA HIS A 68 8.83 -23.83 -16.72
C HIS A 68 9.74 -22.62 -16.91
N ALA A 69 10.26 -22.11 -15.81
CA ALA A 69 11.19 -20.97 -15.86
C ALA A 69 12.57 -21.44 -16.34
N GLU A 70 13.01 -20.97 -17.50
CA GLU A 70 14.37 -21.12 -17.96
C GLU A 70 15.34 -20.38 -17.02
N LYS A 71 14.93 -19.20 -16.58
CA LYS A 71 15.71 -18.37 -15.65
C LYS A 71 14.80 -17.60 -14.72
N LYS A 72 15.14 -17.61 -13.43
CA LYS A 72 14.56 -16.73 -12.41
C LYS A 72 15.42 -15.49 -12.29
N LEU A 73 14.84 -14.31 -12.53
CA LEU A 73 15.58 -13.05 -12.62
C LEU A 73 15.55 -12.24 -11.32
N GLY A 74 14.53 -12.44 -10.50
CA GLY A 74 14.43 -11.82 -9.18
C GLY A 74 12.98 -11.61 -8.73
N THR A 75 12.80 -11.14 -7.50
CA THR A 75 11.49 -10.83 -6.93
C THR A 75 11.43 -9.35 -6.59
N TRP A 76 10.36 -8.67 -7.00
CA TRP A 76 10.16 -7.25 -6.77
C TRP A 76 8.84 -6.97 -6.07
N VAL A 77 8.81 -5.83 -5.40
CA VAL A 77 7.63 -5.30 -4.73
C VAL A 77 7.29 -3.96 -5.35
N THR A 78 6.04 -3.77 -5.71
CA THR A 78 5.49 -2.48 -6.12
C THR A 78 4.63 -1.91 -5.01
N ASN A 79 4.60 -0.60 -4.88
CA ASN A 79 3.77 0.09 -3.89
C ASN A 79 3.18 1.35 -4.52
N LYS A 80 1.93 1.26 -4.94
CA LYS A 80 1.19 2.37 -5.55
C LYS A 80 0.19 2.95 -4.58
N LYS A 81 0.12 4.28 -4.53
CA LYS A 81 -0.81 5.02 -3.68
C LYS A 81 -1.42 6.17 -4.47
N TYR A 82 -2.73 6.35 -4.36
CA TYR A 82 -3.45 7.42 -5.01
C TYR A 82 -4.43 8.10 -4.06
N PRO A 83 -4.69 9.41 -4.26
CA PRO A 83 -5.70 10.11 -3.48
C PRO A 83 -7.10 9.50 -3.69
N LEU A 84 -7.83 9.31 -2.59
CA LEU A 84 -9.23 8.91 -2.65
C LEU A 84 -10.10 10.14 -2.91
N LEU A 85 -10.43 10.39 -4.18
CA LEU A 85 -11.29 11.48 -4.59
C LEU A 85 -12.73 10.99 -4.76
N ASN A 86 -13.69 11.78 -4.23
CA ASN A 86 -15.13 11.58 -4.46
C ASN A 86 -15.70 10.20 -4.03
N ASN A 87 -15.15 9.57 -3.00
CA ASN A 87 -15.61 8.29 -2.45
C ASN A 87 -15.73 7.12 -3.48
N LYS A 88 -15.03 7.19 -4.61
CA LYS A 88 -15.01 6.15 -5.64
C LYS A 88 -13.90 5.12 -5.38
N ALA A 89 -13.81 4.60 -4.16
CA ALA A 89 -12.73 3.72 -3.72
C ALA A 89 -12.49 2.52 -4.67
N LYS A 90 -13.56 1.88 -5.17
CA LYS A 90 -13.42 0.74 -6.10
C LYS A 90 -12.65 1.13 -7.36
N ALA A 91 -13.08 2.18 -8.06
CA ALA A 91 -12.44 2.61 -9.30
C ALA A 91 -10.98 3.05 -9.09
N VAL A 92 -10.69 3.76 -7.98
CA VAL A 92 -9.32 4.16 -7.66
C VAL A 92 -8.47 2.95 -7.30
N CYS A 93 -9.01 1.95 -6.57
CA CYS A 93 -8.32 0.70 -6.28
C CYS A 93 -8.01 -0.10 -7.56
N GLU A 94 -8.94 -0.16 -8.52
CA GLU A 94 -8.74 -0.82 -9.82
C GLU A 94 -7.58 -0.16 -10.60
N SER A 95 -7.61 1.15 -10.75
CA SER A 95 -6.55 1.89 -11.44
C SER A 95 -5.19 1.74 -10.71
N THR A 96 -5.19 1.80 -9.36
CA THR A 96 -3.99 1.61 -8.55
C THR A 96 -3.42 0.19 -8.70
N PHE A 97 -4.28 -0.82 -8.83
CA PHE A 97 -3.87 -2.20 -9.08
C PHE A 97 -3.24 -2.34 -10.47
N ILE A 98 -3.85 -1.75 -11.51
CA ILE A 98 -3.30 -1.75 -12.87
C ILE A 98 -1.92 -1.12 -12.88
N ASP A 99 -1.72 0.02 -12.22
CA ASP A 99 -0.41 0.67 -12.09
C ASP A 99 0.64 -0.21 -11.41
N ALA A 100 0.22 -0.96 -10.38
CA ALA A 100 1.13 -1.86 -9.68
C ALA A 100 1.54 -3.06 -10.56
N VAL A 101 0.61 -3.60 -11.34
CA VAL A 101 0.87 -4.67 -12.32
C VAL A 101 1.76 -4.18 -13.46
N GLU A 102 1.45 -3.01 -14.02
CA GLU A 102 2.24 -2.39 -15.10
C GLU A 102 3.71 -2.19 -14.67
N GLU A 103 3.94 -1.74 -13.43
CA GLU A 103 5.30 -1.61 -12.90
C GLU A 103 6.02 -2.96 -12.81
N LEU A 104 5.33 -4.04 -12.44
CA LEU A 104 5.91 -5.39 -12.46
C LEU A 104 6.26 -5.82 -13.90
N GLN A 105 5.42 -5.50 -14.88
CA GLN A 105 5.71 -5.78 -16.31
C GLN A 105 6.92 -4.96 -16.80
N HIS A 106 6.99 -3.68 -16.49
CA HIS A 106 8.14 -2.84 -16.82
C HIS A 106 9.42 -3.38 -16.18
N ARG A 107 9.33 -3.88 -14.95
CA ARG A 107 10.46 -4.54 -14.30
C ARG A 107 10.86 -5.82 -15.05
N ALA A 108 9.90 -6.63 -15.46
CA ALA A 108 10.16 -7.85 -16.21
C ALA A 108 10.93 -7.54 -17.51
N LEU A 109 10.45 -6.58 -18.28
CA LEU A 109 11.11 -6.16 -19.52
C LEU A 109 12.54 -5.64 -19.27
N LYS A 110 12.71 -4.82 -18.23
CA LYS A 110 14.03 -4.28 -17.85
C LYS A 110 15.04 -5.36 -17.51
N GLU A 111 14.61 -6.41 -16.84
CA GLU A 111 15.45 -7.55 -16.45
C GLU A 111 15.60 -8.60 -17.57
N GLY A 112 14.94 -8.40 -18.71
CA GLY A 112 14.95 -9.35 -19.83
C GLY A 112 14.04 -10.57 -19.65
N GLY A 113 13.07 -10.47 -18.73
CA GLY A 113 12.02 -11.46 -18.52
C GLY A 113 10.82 -11.25 -19.45
N ASN A 114 9.97 -12.27 -19.54
CA ASN A 114 8.72 -12.25 -20.30
C ASN A 114 7.52 -12.78 -19.52
N ALA A 115 7.71 -13.04 -18.22
CA ALA A 115 6.62 -13.38 -17.33
C ALA A 115 6.90 -12.91 -15.90
N VAL A 116 5.82 -12.61 -15.17
CA VAL A 116 5.83 -12.38 -13.72
C VAL A 116 4.95 -13.44 -13.08
N VAL A 117 5.52 -14.19 -12.14
CA VAL A 117 4.86 -15.32 -11.47
C VAL A 117 4.75 -15.09 -9.96
N GLY A 118 3.80 -15.79 -9.32
CA GLY A 118 3.58 -15.67 -7.89
C GLY A 118 3.21 -14.23 -7.52
N ILE A 119 2.39 -13.56 -8.35
CA ILE A 119 1.92 -12.21 -8.06
C ILE A 119 0.93 -12.29 -6.92
N GLU A 120 1.23 -11.60 -5.83
CA GLU A 120 0.42 -11.64 -4.62
C GLU A 120 0.40 -10.28 -3.92
N SER A 121 -0.65 -10.03 -3.16
CA SER A 121 -0.73 -8.83 -2.34
C SER A 121 0.26 -8.89 -1.18
N TYR A 122 0.99 -7.80 -0.97
CA TYR A 122 2.08 -7.71 0.00
C TYR A 122 1.94 -6.50 0.92
N TYR A 123 0.74 -6.29 1.43
CA TYR A 123 0.45 -5.17 2.32
C TYR A 123 1.06 -5.41 3.71
N ASP A 124 1.72 -4.39 4.26
CA ASP A 124 2.40 -4.42 5.57
C ASP A 124 3.36 -5.61 5.74
N LYS A 125 4.09 -5.93 4.65
CA LYS A 125 5.03 -7.06 4.55
C LYS A 125 4.38 -8.44 4.80
N MET A 126 3.06 -8.52 4.81
CA MET A 126 2.33 -9.77 4.89
C MET A 126 1.89 -10.22 3.50
N ILE A 127 2.25 -11.46 3.16
CA ILE A 127 1.86 -12.11 1.92
C ILE A 127 0.40 -12.55 2.04
N ARG A 128 -0.39 -12.22 1.01
CA ARG A 128 -1.78 -12.65 0.86
C ARG A 128 -1.97 -13.20 -0.55
N PRO A 129 -1.68 -14.50 -0.73
CA PRO A 129 -1.81 -15.14 -2.04
C PRO A 129 -3.29 -15.29 -2.38
N SER A 130 -3.63 -15.01 -3.62
CA SER A 130 -4.94 -15.32 -4.21
C SER A 130 -4.83 -15.28 -5.72
N VAL A 131 -5.49 -16.21 -6.39
CA VAL A 131 -5.61 -16.25 -7.85
C VAL A 131 -6.74 -15.34 -8.35
N ASP A 132 -7.67 -14.98 -7.48
CA ASP A 132 -8.90 -14.27 -7.84
C ASP A 132 -8.99 -12.85 -7.31
N GLN A 133 -8.29 -12.55 -6.21
CA GLN A 133 -8.47 -11.30 -5.50
C GLN A 133 -7.14 -10.61 -5.14
N TYR A 134 -7.16 -9.29 -5.16
CA TYR A 134 -6.08 -8.46 -4.62
C TYR A 134 -6.56 -7.60 -3.45
N VAL A 135 -5.62 -7.20 -2.60
CA VAL A 135 -5.87 -6.31 -1.46
C VAL A 135 -5.64 -4.86 -1.87
N CYS A 136 -6.63 -4.02 -1.61
CA CYS A 136 -6.48 -2.57 -1.62
C CYS A 136 -6.67 -2.03 -0.20
N SER A 137 -5.71 -1.26 0.29
CA SER A 137 -5.85 -0.51 1.54
C SER A 137 -6.59 0.80 1.24
N ILE A 138 -7.64 1.06 2.02
CA ILE A 138 -8.46 2.25 1.87
C ILE A 138 -8.33 3.05 3.16
N GLY A 139 -7.52 4.11 3.09
CA GLY A 139 -7.42 5.11 4.14
C GLY A 139 -8.46 6.21 3.96
N TYR A 140 -8.42 7.20 4.83
CA TYR A 140 -9.35 8.33 4.80
C TYR A 140 -9.19 9.21 3.54
N VAL A 141 -7.97 9.39 3.06
CA VAL A 141 -7.63 10.28 1.92
C VAL A 141 -6.84 9.59 0.82
N VAL A 142 -6.39 8.37 1.03
CA VAL A 142 -5.49 7.63 0.12
C VAL A 142 -5.92 6.18 0.04
N VAL A 143 -5.84 5.61 -1.16
CA VAL A 143 -5.88 4.17 -1.37
C VAL A 143 -4.49 3.67 -1.73
N GLY A 144 -4.21 2.37 -1.45
CA GLY A 144 -2.92 1.77 -1.76
C GLY A 144 -3.04 0.32 -2.20
N VAL A 145 -2.22 -0.07 -3.16
CA VAL A 145 -2.03 -1.46 -3.58
C VAL A 145 -0.54 -1.78 -3.54
N VAL A 146 -0.20 -2.85 -2.84
CA VAL A 146 1.15 -3.37 -2.78
C VAL A 146 1.14 -4.79 -3.33
N LEU A 147 1.91 -5.03 -4.39
CA LEU A 147 2.07 -6.34 -5.00
C LEU A 147 3.52 -6.80 -4.90
N ARG A 148 3.71 -8.11 -4.80
CA ARG A 148 5.00 -8.77 -4.93
C ARG A 148 4.91 -9.78 -6.07
N GLY A 149 5.93 -9.89 -6.90
CA GLY A 149 5.99 -10.85 -7.98
C GLY A 149 7.43 -11.22 -8.33
N THR A 150 7.62 -12.40 -8.89
CA THR A 150 8.92 -12.90 -9.34
C THR A 150 8.98 -12.84 -10.86
N VAL A 151 9.98 -12.15 -11.37
CA VAL A 151 10.26 -12.08 -12.81
C VAL A 151 11.01 -13.34 -13.23
N ILE A 152 10.53 -13.96 -14.30
CA ILE A 152 11.15 -15.12 -14.92
C ILE A 152 11.31 -14.93 -16.44
N LYS A 153 12.21 -15.70 -17.03
CA LYS A 153 12.28 -15.93 -18.46
C LYS A 153 11.75 -17.32 -18.75
N VAL A 154 10.80 -17.42 -19.67
CA VAL A 154 10.29 -18.68 -20.19
C VAL A 154 10.54 -18.74 -21.71
N VAL A 155 10.59 -19.96 -22.27
CA VAL A 155 10.77 -20.16 -23.71
C VAL A 155 9.49 -19.72 -24.41
N GLU A 156 9.58 -18.92 -25.47
CA GLU A 156 8.41 -18.36 -26.17
C GLU A 156 7.45 -19.42 -26.73
N SER A 157 7.96 -20.60 -27.08
CA SER A 157 7.12 -21.72 -27.55
C SER A 157 6.17 -22.28 -26.50
N GLU A 158 6.38 -22.02 -25.25
CA GLU A 158 5.53 -22.48 -24.12
C GLU A 158 4.49 -21.43 -23.69
N ILE A 159 4.57 -20.22 -24.24
CA ILE A 159 3.62 -19.13 -23.96
C ILE A 159 2.47 -19.22 -24.97
N LYS A 160 1.40 -19.92 -24.60
CA LYS A 160 0.15 -19.97 -25.37
C LYS A 160 -0.89 -19.02 -24.82
#